data_378dec1b30cc5a888aa3f449d58253de
#
_entry.id   378dec1b30cc5a888aa3f449d58253de
#
_cell.length_a   1.000
_cell.length_b   1.000
_cell.length_c   1.000
_cell.angle_alpha   90.00
_cell.angle_beta   90.00
_cell.angle_gamma   90.00
#
_symmetry.space_group_name_H-M   'P 1'
#
loop_
_entity.id
_entity.type
_entity.pdbx_description
1 polymer ?
#
loop_
_entity_poly.entity_id
_entity_poly.type
_entity_poly.pdbx_seq_one_letter_code
_entity_poly.pdbx_strand_id
1 'polypeptide(L)'
;MRRKYQLARDRVQLQNRLESLLEETHIKLSSLVSDLLGLSARRMLQALADGETNPTFLAALADKKLRATPAQLCDALSACTELNPVYRRLLKMVLEELQFLEQQMVKLEQEMAGLLIQHQEAVQRLAEVPGLGVGFGAADHCRSGCQSRDVCFAEALVFLGGSVSWR
;
A
#
# COMPACT_ATOMS: atom_id res chain seq x y z
N MET A 1 1.66 18.57 4.56
CA MET A 1 0.52 17.92 3.88
C MET A 1 0.79 17.55 2.43
N ARG A 2 1.25 18.44 1.56
CA ARG A 2 1.57 18.11 0.14
C ARG A 2 2.45 16.86 -0.02
N ARG A 3 3.43 16.65 0.87
CA ARG A 3 4.34 15.50 0.80
C ARG A 3 3.63 14.16 1.01
N LYS A 4 2.66 14.07 1.94
CA LYS A 4 1.87 12.85 2.17
C LYS A 4 1.07 12.47 0.92
N TYR A 5 0.40 13.45 0.28
CA TYR A 5 -0.30 13.23 -0.98
C TYR A 5 0.62 12.77 -2.11
N GLN A 6 1.81 13.35 -2.21
CA GLN A 6 2.79 12.94 -3.19
C GLN A 6 3.19 11.48 -2.98
N LEU A 7 3.56 11.09 -1.77
CA LEU A 7 3.94 9.72 -1.44
C LEU A 7 2.79 8.72 -1.71
N ALA A 8 1.55 9.10 -1.39
CA ALA A 8 0.39 8.27 -1.70
C ALA A 8 0.19 8.09 -3.21
N ARG A 9 0.37 9.16 -4.00
CA ARG A 9 0.31 9.10 -5.45
C ARG A 9 1.42 8.26 -6.05
N ASP A 10 2.64 8.43 -5.55
CA ASP A 10 3.81 7.66 -5.99
C ASP A 10 3.63 6.16 -5.69
N ARG A 11 3.01 5.83 -4.54
CA ARG A 11 2.65 4.45 -4.19
C ARG A 11 1.67 3.84 -5.20
N VAL A 12 0.63 4.57 -5.60
CA VAL A 12 -0.31 4.11 -6.63
C VAL A 12 0.38 3.92 -7.98
N GLN A 13 1.28 4.81 -8.36
CA GLN A 13 2.03 4.66 -9.61
C GLN A 13 2.93 3.42 -9.60
N LEU A 14 3.59 3.11 -8.47
CA LEU A 14 4.38 1.90 -8.34
C LEU A 14 3.52 0.63 -8.33
N GLN A 15 2.33 0.69 -7.74
CA GLN A 15 1.37 -0.42 -7.82
C GLN A 15 0.98 -0.70 -9.26
N ASN A 16 0.62 0.34 -10.04
CA ASN A 16 0.27 0.18 -11.45
C ASN A 16 1.46 -0.36 -12.28
N ARG A 17 2.68 0.10 -11.97
CA ARG A 17 3.89 -0.44 -12.60
C ARG A 17 4.10 -1.92 -12.27
N LEU A 18 3.85 -2.31 -11.02
CA LEU A 18 3.91 -3.71 -10.61
C LEU A 18 2.89 -4.57 -11.36
N GLU A 19 1.65 -4.09 -11.49
CA GLU A 19 0.59 -4.75 -12.26
C GLU A 19 0.99 -4.92 -13.73
N SER A 20 1.50 -3.86 -14.38
CA SER A 20 2.02 -3.94 -15.76
C SER A 20 3.12 -4.99 -15.91
N LEU A 21 4.08 -5.05 -14.99
CA LEU A 21 5.16 -6.05 -15.04
C LEU A 21 4.62 -7.48 -14.91
N LEU A 22 3.62 -7.70 -14.07
CA LEU A 22 2.97 -9.00 -13.92
C LEU A 22 2.18 -9.40 -15.18
N GLU A 23 1.51 -8.46 -15.82
CA GLU A 23 0.79 -8.68 -17.08
C GLU A 23 1.75 -9.02 -18.21
N GLU A 24 2.85 -8.27 -18.36
CA GLU A 24 3.89 -8.54 -19.36
C GLU A 24 4.52 -9.94 -19.21
N THR A 25 4.62 -10.42 -17.99
CA THR A 25 5.15 -11.74 -17.67
C THR A 25 4.09 -12.84 -17.65
N HIS A 26 2.85 -12.53 -18.01
CA HIS A 26 1.69 -13.45 -17.98
C HIS A 26 1.38 -14.04 -16.59
N ILE A 27 1.82 -13.41 -15.51
CA ILE A 27 1.53 -13.82 -14.15
C ILE A 27 0.21 -13.17 -13.72
N LYS A 28 -0.88 -13.92 -13.70
CA LYS A 28 -2.25 -13.43 -13.43
C LYS A 28 -2.57 -13.31 -11.93
N LEU A 29 -1.62 -12.90 -11.12
CA LEU A 29 -1.80 -12.80 -9.67
C LEU A 29 -2.83 -11.71 -9.30
N SER A 30 -2.87 -10.60 -10.05
CA SER A 30 -3.79 -9.47 -9.83
C SER A 30 -5.27 -9.86 -9.91
N SER A 31 -5.61 -10.89 -10.68
CA SER A 31 -7.01 -11.37 -10.80
C SER A 31 -7.47 -12.19 -9.60
N LEU A 32 -6.56 -12.74 -8.82
CA LEU A 32 -6.84 -13.64 -7.70
C LEU A 32 -6.69 -12.98 -6.33
N VAL A 33 -5.91 -11.89 -6.27
CA VAL A 33 -5.59 -11.17 -5.04
C VAL A 33 -6.21 -9.78 -5.12
N SER A 34 -7.04 -9.42 -4.16
CA SER A 34 -7.69 -8.10 -4.11
C SER A 34 -6.70 -6.95 -3.86
N ASP A 35 -5.55 -7.23 -3.28
CA ASP A 35 -4.50 -6.27 -3.00
C ASP A 35 -3.12 -6.88 -3.25
N LEU A 36 -2.46 -6.44 -4.31
CA LEU A 36 -1.09 -6.84 -4.65
C LEU A 36 -0.05 -6.38 -3.64
N LEU A 37 -0.37 -5.38 -2.84
CA LEU A 37 0.49 -4.88 -1.77
C LEU A 37 0.21 -5.55 -0.43
N GLY A 38 -0.76 -6.46 -0.36
CA GLY A 38 -1.09 -7.25 0.83
C GLY A 38 0.02 -8.24 1.19
N LEU A 39 0.04 -8.69 2.45
CA LEU A 39 1.10 -9.56 2.98
C LEU A 39 1.34 -10.83 2.15
N SER A 40 0.27 -11.50 1.73
CA SER A 40 0.38 -12.74 0.93
C SER A 40 0.98 -12.49 -0.44
N ALA A 41 0.48 -11.48 -1.16
CA ALA A 41 1.00 -11.13 -2.47
C ALA A 41 2.47 -10.70 -2.39
N ARG A 42 2.83 -9.88 -1.40
CA ARG A 42 4.23 -9.46 -1.20
C ARG A 42 5.17 -10.61 -0.94
N ARG A 43 4.78 -11.58 -0.10
CA ARG A 43 5.62 -12.77 0.15
C ARG A 43 5.85 -13.56 -1.13
N MET A 44 4.81 -13.77 -1.91
CA MET A 44 4.92 -14.47 -3.20
C MET A 44 5.79 -13.69 -4.19
N LEU A 45 5.56 -12.38 -4.34
CA LEU A 45 6.31 -11.52 -5.26
C LEU A 45 7.77 -11.36 -4.84
N GLN A 46 8.05 -11.28 -3.53
CA GLN A 46 9.41 -11.22 -3.02
C GLN A 46 10.17 -12.52 -3.30
N ALA A 47 9.56 -13.67 -3.02
CA ALA A 47 10.16 -14.97 -3.32
C ALA A 47 10.41 -15.14 -4.83
N LEU A 48 9.47 -14.68 -5.67
CA LEU A 48 9.63 -14.67 -7.11
C LEU A 48 10.81 -13.78 -7.57
N ALA A 49 10.94 -12.58 -6.98
CA ALA A 49 12.04 -11.66 -7.25
C ALA A 49 13.40 -12.23 -6.79
N ASP A 50 13.41 -13.00 -5.70
CA ASP A 50 14.60 -13.66 -5.16
C ASP A 50 15.01 -14.92 -5.96
N GLY A 51 14.20 -15.30 -6.96
CA GLY A 51 14.55 -16.34 -7.90
C GLY A 51 13.79 -17.66 -7.73
N GLU A 52 12.80 -17.71 -6.83
CA GLU A 52 11.97 -18.90 -6.70
C GLU A 52 11.11 -19.10 -7.97
N THR A 53 11.12 -20.33 -8.48
CA THR A 53 10.43 -20.69 -9.72
C THR A 53 9.34 -21.75 -9.52
N ASN A 54 9.21 -22.28 -8.31
CA ASN A 54 8.25 -23.32 -8.02
C ASN A 54 6.87 -22.71 -7.68
N PRO A 55 5.86 -22.85 -8.55
CA PRO A 55 4.55 -22.24 -8.31
C PRO A 55 3.85 -22.82 -7.08
N THR A 56 4.10 -24.08 -6.71
CA THR A 56 3.52 -24.70 -5.52
C THR A 56 4.10 -24.11 -4.24
N PHE A 57 5.40 -23.82 -4.22
CA PHE A 57 6.05 -23.15 -3.10
C PHE A 57 5.54 -21.72 -2.96
N LEU A 58 5.47 -20.97 -4.08
CA LEU A 58 4.93 -19.61 -4.08
C LEU A 58 3.48 -19.56 -3.58
N ALA A 59 2.63 -20.48 -4.04
CA ALA A 59 1.25 -20.58 -3.57
C ALA A 59 1.13 -20.93 -2.08
N ALA A 60 2.08 -21.70 -1.53
CA ALA A 60 2.10 -22.03 -0.10
C ALA A 60 2.42 -20.82 0.81
N LEU A 61 3.02 -19.76 0.27
CA LEU A 61 3.27 -18.51 1.00
C LEU A 61 2.00 -17.65 1.19
N ALA A 62 0.91 -18.01 0.51
CA ALA A 62 -0.38 -17.33 0.65
C ALA A 62 -0.98 -17.58 2.05
N ASP A 63 -1.62 -16.55 2.60
CA ASP A 63 -2.36 -16.65 3.85
C ASP A 63 -3.65 -17.48 3.62
N LYS A 64 -4.04 -18.27 4.62
CA LYS A 64 -5.28 -19.07 4.61
C LYS A 64 -6.56 -18.23 4.44
N LYS A 65 -6.49 -16.92 4.68
CA LYS A 65 -7.60 -16.00 4.50
C LYS A 65 -7.82 -15.56 3.05
N LEU A 66 -6.92 -15.93 2.14
CA LEU A 66 -7.07 -15.61 0.74
C LEU A 66 -8.27 -16.38 0.15
N ARG A 67 -9.09 -15.70 -0.67
CA ARG A 67 -10.24 -16.34 -1.32
C ARG A 67 -9.84 -17.32 -2.42
N ALA A 68 -8.68 -17.10 -3.02
CA ALA A 68 -8.15 -17.96 -4.07
C ALA A 68 -7.69 -19.30 -3.50
N THR A 69 -8.02 -20.37 -4.19
CA THR A 69 -7.53 -21.72 -3.82
C THR A 69 -6.05 -21.88 -4.19
N PRO A 70 -5.30 -22.77 -3.50
CA PRO A 70 -3.91 -23.02 -3.84
C PRO A 70 -3.73 -23.47 -5.30
N ALA A 71 -4.68 -24.23 -5.85
CA ALA A 71 -4.64 -24.67 -7.24
C ALA A 71 -4.74 -23.49 -8.22
N GLN A 72 -5.64 -22.54 -7.96
CA GLN A 72 -5.77 -21.31 -8.78
C GLN A 72 -4.49 -20.46 -8.70
N LEU A 73 -3.88 -20.37 -7.51
CA LEU A 73 -2.62 -19.65 -7.34
C LEU A 73 -1.47 -20.32 -8.12
N CYS A 74 -1.37 -21.64 -8.08
CA CYS A 74 -0.39 -22.38 -8.86
C CYS A 74 -0.57 -22.16 -10.36
N ASP A 75 -1.80 -22.17 -10.84
CA ASP A 75 -2.11 -21.91 -12.25
C ASP A 75 -1.74 -20.48 -12.67
N ALA A 76 -2.10 -19.49 -11.87
CA ALA A 76 -1.75 -18.08 -12.11
C ALA A 76 -0.23 -17.81 -12.07
N LEU A 77 0.51 -18.59 -11.28
CA LEU A 77 1.96 -18.49 -11.12
C LEU A 77 2.72 -19.44 -12.06
N SER A 78 2.04 -20.20 -12.91
CA SER A 78 2.69 -21.18 -13.80
C SER A 78 3.75 -20.56 -14.72
N ALA A 79 3.53 -19.31 -15.16
CA ALA A 79 4.48 -18.55 -15.98
C ALA A 79 5.80 -18.17 -15.25
N CYS A 80 5.87 -18.32 -13.93
CA CYS A 80 7.08 -17.99 -13.16
C CYS A 80 8.29 -18.86 -13.47
N THR A 81 8.08 -20.08 -14.01
CA THR A 81 9.14 -21.01 -14.39
C THR A 81 10.01 -20.48 -15.52
N GLU A 82 9.44 -19.69 -16.42
CA GLU A 82 10.12 -19.13 -17.60
C GLU A 82 10.43 -17.62 -17.43
N LEU A 83 10.32 -17.10 -16.22
CA LEU A 83 10.51 -15.67 -15.97
C LEU A 83 11.93 -15.22 -16.29
N ASN A 84 12.06 -14.28 -17.24
CA ASN A 84 13.33 -13.71 -17.63
C ASN A 84 14.01 -13.00 -16.45
N PRO A 85 15.34 -13.17 -16.26
CA PRO A 85 16.10 -12.50 -15.18
C PRO A 85 15.95 -10.98 -15.13
N VAL A 86 15.71 -10.33 -16.29
CA VAL A 86 15.50 -8.88 -16.36
C VAL A 86 14.21 -8.49 -15.63
N TYR A 87 13.11 -9.22 -15.84
CA TYR A 87 11.85 -8.96 -15.16
C TYR A 87 11.93 -9.22 -13.67
N ARG A 88 12.70 -10.25 -13.23
CA ARG A 88 12.97 -10.46 -11.79
C ARG A 88 13.66 -9.27 -11.18
N ARG A 89 14.65 -8.73 -11.86
CA ARG A 89 15.38 -7.55 -11.38
C ARG A 89 14.47 -6.32 -11.31
N LEU A 90 13.65 -6.09 -12.35
CA LEU A 90 12.68 -4.99 -12.35
C LEU A 90 11.65 -5.15 -11.24
N LEU A 91 11.13 -6.35 -11.02
CA LEU A 91 10.21 -6.67 -9.94
C LEU A 91 10.84 -6.36 -8.57
N LYS A 92 12.08 -6.80 -8.36
CA LYS A 92 12.81 -6.51 -7.12
C LYS A 92 12.97 -5.01 -6.89
N MET A 93 13.35 -4.24 -7.90
CA MET A 93 13.49 -2.79 -7.80
C MET A 93 12.16 -2.12 -7.42
N VAL A 94 11.05 -2.51 -8.05
CA VAL A 94 9.72 -1.94 -7.72
C VAL A 94 9.31 -2.29 -6.30
N LEU A 95 9.58 -3.50 -5.81
CA LEU A 95 9.29 -3.88 -4.43
C LEU A 95 10.14 -3.12 -3.41
N GLU A 96 11.41 -2.89 -3.69
CA GLU A 96 12.31 -2.07 -2.85
C GLU A 96 11.86 -0.61 -2.82
N GLU A 97 11.48 -0.03 -3.95
CA GLU A 97 10.93 1.33 -4.03
C GLU A 97 9.63 1.45 -3.21
N LEU A 98 8.72 0.48 -3.33
CA LEU A 98 7.48 0.44 -2.54
C LEU A 98 7.77 0.39 -1.04
N GLN A 99 8.69 -0.47 -0.62
CA GLN A 99 9.07 -0.59 0.79
C GLN A 99 9.67 0.73 1.31
N PHE A 100 10.51 1.38 0.51
CA PHE A 100 11.08 2.67 0.86
C PHE A 100 10.01 3.75 1.01
N LEU A 101 9.06 3.85 0.07
CA LEU A 101 7.96 4.81 0.15
C LEU A 101 7.10 4.60 1.41
N GLU A 102 6.78 3.36 1.74
CA GLU A 102 6.00 3.05 2.93
C GLU A 102 6.72 3.44 4.22
N GLN A 103 8.03 3.21 4.29
CA GLN A 103 8.84 3.67 5.41
C GLN A 103 8.81 5.20 5.54
N GLN A 104 8.87 5.93 4.41
CA GLN A 104 8.76 7.39 4.42
C GLN A 104 7.37 7.85 4.89
N MET A 105 6.32 7.17 4.47
CA MET A 105 4.96 7.47 4.91
C MET A 105 4.80 7.26 6.42
N VAL A 106 5.30 6.15 6.96
CA VAL A 106 5.25 5.85 8.40
C VAL A 106 6.03 6.90 9.21
N LYS A 107 7.23 7.28 8.78
CA LYS A 107 8.01 8.34 9.45
C LYS A 107 7.26 9.66 9.47
N LEU A 108 6.70 10.06 8.34
CA LEU A 108 5.92 11.29 8.25
C LEU A 108 4.68 11.26 9.16
N GLU A 109 4.01 10.13 9.23
CA GLU A 109 2.85 9.94 10.12
C GLU A 109 3.23 10.00 11.60
N GLN A 110 4.37 9.43 11.97
CA GLN A 110 4.89 9.52 13.34
C GLN A 110 5.24 10.97 13.73
N GLU A 111 5.90 11.71 12.83
CA GLU A 111 6.20 13.12 13.05
C GLU A 111 4.92 13.96 13.19
N MET A 112 3.94 13.72 12.33
CA MET A 112 2.65 14.39 12.41
C MET A 112 1.90 14.06 13.70
N ALA A 113 1.91 12.80 14.13
CA ALA A 113 1.32 12.37 15.38
C ALA A 113 1.98 13.09 16.56
N GLY A 114 3.30 13.19 16.57
CA GLY A 114 4.04 13.92 17.61
C GLY A 114 3.63 15.40 17.71
N LEU A 115 3.46 16.07 16.59
CA LEU A 115 3.02 17.47 16.56
C LEU A 115 1.58 17.65 17.06
N LEU A 116 0.71 16.67 16.85
CA LEU A 116 -0.71 16.75 17.24
C LEU A 116 -0.98 16.38 18.70
N ILE A 117 -0.03 15.77 19.40
CA ILE A 117 -0.17 15.48 20.84
C ILE A 117 -0.49 16.75 21.63
N GLN A 118 0.12 17.89 21.29
CA GLN A 118 -0.13 19.18 21.94
C GLN A 118 -1.52 19.74 21.69
N HIS A 119 -2.25 19.24 20.68
CA HIS A 119 -3.57 19.71 20.27
C HIS A 119 -4.65 18.62 20.39
N GLN A 120 -4.44 17.65 21.29
CA GLN A 120 -5.28 16.46 21.39
C GLN A 120 -6.75 16.79 21.64
N GLU A 121 -7.07 17.80 22.47
CA GLU A 121 -8.45 18.24 22.72
C GLU A 121 -9.12 18.78 21.44
N ALA A 122 -8.41 19.59 20.66
CA ALA A 122 -8.93 20.13 19.41
C ALA A 122 -9.15 18.99 18.37
N VAL A 123 -8.23 18.03 18.32
CA VAL A 123 -8.34 16.83 17.49
C VAL A 123 -9.58 16.03 17.86
N GLN A 124 -9.84 15.84 19.14
CA GLN A 124 -10.97 15.06 19.63
C GLN A 124 -12.31 15.74 19.33
N ARG A 125 -12.41 17.05 19.51
CA ARG A 125 -13.60 17.84 19.14
C ARG A 125 -13.90 17.80 17.64
N LEU A 126 -12.85 17.82 16.79
CA LEU A 126 -13.00 17.71 15.34
C LEU A 126 -13.41 16.29 14.92
N ALA A 127 -12.97 15.25 15.63
CA ALA A 127 -13.36 13.88 15.38
C ALA A 127 -14.85 13.60 15.66
N GLU A 128 -15.51 14.43 16.50
CA GLU A 128 -16.94 14.34 16.74
C GLU A 128 -17.79 14.82 15.56
N VAL A 129 -17.20 15.56 14.62
CA VAL A 129 -17.92 16.03 13.42
C VAL A 129 -18.06 14.88 12.44
N PRO A 130 -19.30 14.50 12.02
CA PRO A 130 -19.50 13.44 11.02
C PRO A 130 -18.75 13.75 9.72
N GLY A 131 -17.96 12.80 9.26
CA GLY A 131 -17.13 12.93 8.05
C GLY A 131 -15.70 13.43 8.28
N LEU A 132 -15.37 13.91 9.48
CA LEU A 132 -14.00 14.22 9.88
C LEU A 132 -13.48 13.08 10.77
N GLY A 133 -13.09 11.96 10.17
CA GLY A 133 -12.50 10.85 10.89
C GLY A 133 -11.12 11.21 11.43
N VAL A 134 -10.76 10.68 12.61
CA VAL A 134 -9.39 10.78 13.13
C VAL A 134 -8.47 9.94 12.24
N GLY A 135 -7.84 10.56 11.26
CA GLY A 135 -6.96 9.91 10.29
C GLY A 135 -5.67 9.32 10.87
N PHE A 136 -5.62 9.09 12.18
CA PHE A 136 -4.49 8.55 12.92
C PHE A 136 -4.53 7.03 13.16
N GLY A 137 -5.69 6.40 13.04
CA GLY A 137 -5.84 4.95 13.17
C GLY A 137 -5.83 4.21 11.84
N ALA A 138 -5.66 4.90 10.74
CA ALA A 138 -5.98 4.41 9.41
C ALA A 138 -4.85 3.65 8.67
N ALA A 139 -3.81 3.22 9.35
CA ALA A 139 -2.89 2.24 8.75
C ALA A 139 -3.61 0.92 8.42
N ASP A 140 -4.73 0.62 9.09
CA ASP A 140 -5.52 -0.58 8.85
C ASP A 140 -6.76 -0.35 7.96
N HIS A 141 -7.23 0.89 7.78
CA HIS A 141 -8.46 1.17 7.04
C HIS A 141 -8.27 1.44 5.54
N CYS A 142 -7.07 1.75 5.09
CA CYS A 142 -6.75 1.79 3.65
C CYS A 142 -6.72 0.40 2.98
N ARG A 143 -6.88 -0.69 3.75
CA ARG A 143 -6.96 -2.05 3.22
C ARG A 143 -8.32 -2.43 2.65
N SER A 144 -9.36 -1.71 2.97
CA SER A 144 -10.69 -1.93 2.41
C SER A 144 -11.02 -0.77 1.50
N GLY A 145 -10.79 -0.92 0.19
CA GLY A 145 -11.09 -0.03 -0.92
C GLY A 145 -12.27 0.95 -0.80
N CYS A 146 -12.32 1.69 0.30
CA CYS A 146 -13.34 2.69 0.54
C CYS A 146 -12.90 3.99 -0.12
N GLN A 147 -13.45 4.24 -1.30
CA GLN A 147 -13.50 5.55 -1.97
C GLN A 147 -14.38 6.52 -1.17
N SER A 148 -14.16 6.70 0.10
CA SER A 148 -14.81 7.80 0.80
C SER A 148 -13.88 9.01 0.80
N ARG A 149 -14.44 10.13 0.39
CA ARG A 149 -13.86 11.47 0.32
C ARG A 149 -13.53 11.98 1.73
N ASP A 150 -12.62 11.31 2.41
CA ASP A 150 -12.14 11.79 3.71
C ASP A 150 -11.19 12.97 3.44
N VAL A 151 -11.75 14.15 3.60
CA VAL A 151 -10.99 15.40 3.64
C VAL A 151 -9.93 15.24 4.73
N CYS A 152 -8.67 15.33 4.34
CA CYS A 152 -7.56 15.19 5.26
C CYS A 152 -7.70 16.21 6.39
N PHE A 153 -7.69 15.75 7.63
CA PHE A 153 -7.87 16.53 8.86
C PHE A 153 -7.12 17.88 8.89
N ALA A 154 -5.96 17.95 8.25
CA ALA A 154 -5.19 19.19 8.17
C ALA A 154 -5.74 20.22 7.18
N GLU A 155 -6.48 19.79 6.14
CA GLU A 155 -7.20 20.74 5.29
C GLU A 155 -8.40 21.34 6.03
N ALA A 156 -9.05 20.56 6.90
CA ALA A 156 -10.13 21.06 7.74
C ALA A 156 -9.65 22.14 8.74
N LEU A 157 -8.44 22.01 9.28
CA LEU A 157 -7.85 23.06 10.15
C LEU A 157 -7.54 24.36 9.41
N VAL A 158 -7.14 24.29 8.13
CA VAL A 158 -6.90 25.47 7.29
C VAL A 158 -8.22 26.12 6.89
N PHE A 159 -9.28 25.34 6.68
CA PHE A 159 -10.58 25.84 6.28
C PHE A 159 -11.35 26.53 7.42
N LEU A 160 -11.07 26.18 8.67
CA LEU A 160 -11.69 26.78 9.85
C LEU A 160 -11.04 28.10 10.31
N GLY A 161 -10.25 28.75 9.47
CA GLY A 161 -9.90 30.17 9.60
C GLY A 161 -8.84 30.51 10.65
N GLY A 162 -8.06 29.55 11.09
CA GLY A 162 -6.90 29.82 11.93
C GLY A 162 -5.69 30.20 11.08
N SER A 163 -5.47 31.51 10.86
CA SER A 163 -4.21 32.02 10.29
C SER A 163 -3.06 31.74 11.25
N VAL A 164 -2.45 30.57 11.15
CA VAL A 164 -1.19 30.29 11.83
C VAL A 164 -0.07 30.92 11.01
N SER A 165 0.38 32.09 11.45
CA SER A 165 1.56 32.77 10.92
C SER A 165 2.78 31.92 11.25
N TRP A 166 3.36 31.29 10.25
CA TRP A 166 4.67 30.66 10.35
C TRP A 166 5.75 31.76 10.24
N ARG A 167 6.46 32.02 11.31
CA ARG A 167 7.76 32.69 11.30
C ARG A 167 8.86 31.64 11.26
#